data_36647b962dadd8744ef56ef29d73235a
#
_entry.id   36647b962dadd8744ef56ef29d73235a
#
_cell.length_a   1.000
_cell.length_b   1.000
_cell.length_c   1.000
_cell.angle_alpha   90.00
_cell.angle_beta   90.00
_cell.angle_gamma   90.00
#
_symmetry.space_group_name_H-M   'P 1'
#
loop_
_entity.id
_entity.type
_entity.pdbx_description
1 polymer ?
#
loop_
_entity_poly.entity_id
_entity_poly.type
_entity_poly.pdbx_seq_one_letter_code
_entity_poly.pdbx_strand_id
1 'polypeptide(L)'
;MLGHKMWQILSQYFDTYVTMRQPASNYTKFKIFDLDKMRGGVDCVNFENIVKVLRELKPDVVVNCIGIIKQVVDDYDSIYTLTINSVFPRKLKDLCFLSKIRLIHFSTDCVFSGRKGMYSEEDDVDATDLYGLSKYLGEVDGDNCLTIRTSIIGKELNTKNGLFEWFLSNDGGAVEGYTNAI
;
A
#
# COMPACT_ATOMS: atom_id res chain seq x y z
N MET A 1 -6.14 0.28 -5.18
CA MET A 1 -6.46 -1.15 -5.40
C MET A 1 -6.44 -1.95 -4.09
N LEU A 2 -5.30 -2.23 -3.47
CA LEU A 2 -5.17 -3.11 -2.31
C LEU A 2 -6.08 -2.73 -1.13
N GLY A 3 -6.02 -1.48 -0.66
CA GLY A 3 -6.74 -1.05 0.56
C GLY A 3 -8.25 -1.30 0.54
N HIS A 4 -8.94 -1.05 -0.58
CA HIS A 4 -10.38 -1.32 -0.63
C HIS A 4 -10.71 -2.81 -0.68
N LYS A 5 -9.84 -3.65 -1.24
CA LYS A 5 -10.02 -5.11 -1.21
C LYS A 5 -9.75 -5.67 0.17
N MET A 6 -8.72 -5.18 0.86
CA MET A 6 -8.49 -5.51 2.27
C MET A 6 -9.69 -5.14 3.14
N TRP A 7 -10.26 -3.93 2.95
CA TRP A 7 -11.51 -3.54 3.61
C TRP A 7 -12.64 -4.54 3.35
N GLN A 8 -12.95 -4.84 2.09
CA GLN A 8 -14.04 -5.73 1.71
C GLN A 8 -13.91 -7.15 2.31
N ILE A 9 -12.70 -7.65 2.46
CA ILE A 9 -12.45 -8.99 3.01
C ILE A 9 -12.42 -8.94 4.54
N LEU A 10 -11.62 -8.06 5.12
CA LEU A 10 -11.41 -8.03 6.56
C LEU A 10 -12.67 -7.63 7.33
N SER A 11 -13.51 -6.75 6.78
CA SER A 11 -14.77 -6.36 7.42
C SER A 11 -15.79 -7.50 7.56
N GLN A 12 -15.59 -8.64 6.89
CA GLN A 12 -16.42 -9.83 7.05
C GLN A 12 -16.05 -10.65 8.30
N TYR A 13 -14.85 -10.47 8.83
CA TYR A 13 -14.30 -11.30 9.90
C TYR A 13 -13.91 -10.50 11.14
N PHE A 14 -13.66 -9.19 10.99
CA PHE A 14 -13.11 -8.33 12.04
C PHE A 14 -13.87 -7.01 12.13
N ASP A 15 -13.83 -6.39 13.30
CA ASP A 15 -14.26 -5.00 13.47
C ASP A 15 -13.24 -4.06 12.82
N THR A 16 -13.46 -3.79 11.53
CA THR A 16 -12.48 -3.13 10.67
C THR A 16 -12.85 -1.67 10.42
N TYR A 17 -11.88 -0.79 10.54
CA TYR A 17 -11.97 0.62 10.17
C TYR A 17 -11.07 0.92 8.99
N VAL A 18 -11.44 1.91 8.17
CA VAL A 18 -10.63 2.33 7.03
C VAL A 18 -10.32 3.82 7.09
N THR A 19 -9.08 4.18 6.79
CA THR A 19 -8.66 5.59 6.65
C THR A 19 -8.51 5.96 5.18
N MET A 20 -8.93 7.18 4.84
CA MET A 20 -8.85 7.71 3.48
C MET A 20 -8.25 9.11 3.49
N ARG A 21 -7.36 9.40 2.53
CA ARG A 21 -6.73 10.71 2.40
C ARG A 21 -7.76 11.83 2.12
N GLN A 22 -8.71 11.58 1.24
CA GLN A 22 -9.76 12.53 0.91
C GLN A 22 -10.93 12.44 1.92
N PRO A 23 -11.79 13.45 2.00
CA PRO A 23 -13.01 13.39 2.80
C PRO A 23 -13.87 12.17 2.47
N ALA A 24 -14.55 11.61 3.47
CA ALA A 24 -15.41 10.42 3.33
C ALA A 24 -16.48 10.58 2.24
N SER A 25 -17.00 11.81 2.05
CA SER A 25 -17.99 12.14 1.01
C SER A 25 -17.54 11.77 -0.42
N ASN A 26 -16.23 11.79 -0.70
CA ASN A 26 -15.69 11.45 -2.01
C ASN A 26 -15.78 9.94 -2.32
N TYR A 27 -16.05 9.12 -1.31
CA TYR A 27 -16.06 7.65 -1.44
C TYR A 27 -17.47 7.04 -1.38
N THR A 28 -18.50 7.83 -1.04
CA THR A 28 -19.90 7.37 -0.94
C THR A 28 -20.44 6.78 -2.25
N LYS A 29 -19.97 7.31 -3.38
CA LYS A 29 -20.35 6.84 -4.74
C LYS A 29 -20.02 5.36 -5.00
N PHE A 30 -19.03 4.79 -4.31
CA PHE A 30 -18.61 3.40 -4.54
C PHE A 30 -19.48 2.37 -3.86
N LYS A 31 -20.25 2.76 -2.82
CA LYS A 31 -21.20 1.89 -2.07
C LYS A 31 -20.56 0.60 -1.51
N ILE A 32 -19.24 0.61 -1.28
CA ILE A 32 -18.50 -0.54 -0.74
C ILE A 32 -18.03 -0.32 0.69
N PHE A 33 -18.10 0.93 1.19
CA PHE A 33 -17.62 1.30 2.51
C PHE A 33 -18.79 1.56 3.45
N ASP A 34 -18.64 1.12 4.68
CA ASP A 34 -19.45 1.57 5.80
C ASP A 34 -18.93 2.92 6.28
N LEU A 35 -19.76 3.96 6.19
CA LEU A 35 -19.34 5.34 6.51
C LEU A 35 -19.06 5.52 8.00
N ASP A 36 -19.69 4.77 8.88
CA ASP A 36 -19.46 4.82 10.33
C ASP A 36 -18.08 4.25 10.68
N LYS A 37 -17.58 3.34 9.86
CA LYS A 37 -16.25 2.71 9.97
C LYS A 37 -15.17 3.44 9.16
N MET A 38 -15.50 4.56 8.52
CA MET A 38 -14.55 5.32 7.70
C MET A 38 -14.05 6.58 8.42
N ARG A 39 -12.76 6.85 8.31
CA ARG A 39 -12.12 8.10 8.71
C ARG A 39 -11.51 8.78 7.47
N GLY A 40 -12.19 9.80 6.97
CA GLY A 40 -11.73 10.62 5.84
C GLY A 40 -10.83 11.77 6.29
N GLY A 41 -10.07 12.36 5.34
CA GLY A 41 -9.15 13.46 5.62
C GLY A 41 -7.88 13.04 6.36
N VAL A 42 -7.53 11.78 6.34
CA VAL A 42 -6.35 11.23 7.02
C VAL A 42 -5.18 11.18 6.04
N ASP A 43 -4.36 12.22 6.04
CA ASP A 43 -3.15 12.29 5.22
C ASP A 43 -1.94 11.79 6.04
N CYS A 44 -1.23 10.80 5.51
CA CYS A 44 -0.05 10.21 6.15
C CYS A 44 1.16 11.15 6.19
N VAL A 45 1.22 12.16 5.34
CA VAL A 45 2.26 13.20 5.37
C VAL A 45 2.12 14.05 6.64
N ASN A 46 0.88 14.36 7.03
CA ASN A 46 0.60 14.93 8.34
C ASN A 46 0.43 13.80 9.37
N PHE A 47 1.54 13.34 9.93
CA PHE A 47 1.57 12.17 10.81
C PHE A 47 0.67 12.31 12.06
N GLU A 48 0.37 13.52 12.49
CA GLU A 48 -0.55 13.78 13.60
C GLU A 48 -1.97 13.23 13.31
N ASN A 49 -2.39 13.20 12.04
CA ASN A 49 -3.66 12.59 11.66
C ASN A 49 -3.69 11.09 11.98
N ILE A 50 -2.57 10.40 11.77
CA ILE A 50 -2.42 8.97 12.09
C ILE A 50 -2.48 8.76 13.61
N VAL A 51 -1.73 9.59 14.36
CA VAL A 51 -1.73 9.53 15.83
C VAL A 51 -3.14 9.69 16.39
N LYS A 52 -3.90 10.68 15.89
CA LYS A 52 -5.30 10.93 16.32
C LYS A 52 -6.19 9.72 16.06
N VAL A 53 -6.13 9.16 14.86
CA VAL A 53 -6.96 8.00 14.49
C VAL A 53 -6.62 6.78 15.34
N LEU A 54 -5.34 6.47 15.55
CA LEU A 54 -4.94 5.33 16.38
C LEU A 54 -5.33 5.52 17.87
N ARG A 55 -5.26 6.74 18.37
CA ARG A 55 -5.73 7.05 19.75
C ARG A 55 -7.24 6.93 19.89
N GLU A 56 -8.01 7.30 18.87
CA GLU A 56 -9.46 7.18 18.83
C GLU A 56 -9.91 5.72 18.76
N LEU A 57 -9.37 4.98 17.79
CA LEU A 57 -9.82 3.63 17.45
C LEU A 57 -9.19 2.54 18.32
N LYS A 58 -7.97 2.75 18.83
CA LYS A 58 -7.20 1.78 19.61
C LYS A 58 -7.21 0.37 18.98
N PRO A 59 -6.79 0.22 17.71
CA PRO A 59 -6.86 -1.05 17.02
C PRO A 59 -5.83 -2.04 17.58
N ASP A 60 -6.12 -3.34 17.48
CA ASP A 60 -5.14 -4.41 17.76
C ASP A 60 -4.13 -4.57 16.61
N VAL A 61 -4.57 -4.30 15.38
CA VAL A 61 -3.78 -4.47 14.15
C VAL A 61 -3.96 -3.27 13.24
N VAL A 62 -2.86 -2.79 12.69
CA VAL A 62 -2.84 -1.81 11.60
C VAL A 62 -2.32 -2.48 10.34
N VAL A 63 -3.06 -2.31 9.23
CA VAL A 63 -2.65 -2.78 7.91
C VAL A 63 -2.31 -1.57 7.05
N ASN A 64 -1.02 -1.39 6.75
CA ASN A 64 -0.55 -0.28 5.93
C ASN A 64 -0.56 -0.63 4.44
N CYS A 65 -1.57 -0.12 3.74
CA CYS A 65 -1.73 -0.22 2.28
C CYS A 65 -1.33 1.07 1.55
N ILE A 66 -0.73 2.05 2.26
CA ILE A 66 -0.36 3.34 1.68
C ILE A 66 0.98 3.21 0.98
N GLY A 67 1.06 3.79 -0.23
CA GLY A 67 2.30 3.89 -0.98
C GLY A 67 2.08 4.57 -2.32
N ILE A 68 3.12 5.22 -2.82
CA ILE A 68 3.23 5.68 -4.20
C ILE A 68 3.66 4.46 -5.03
N ILE A 69 2.92 4.17 -6.09
CA ILE A 69 3.14 3.02 -6.95
C ILE A 69 4.08 3.34 -8.11
N LYS A 70 4.68 2.32 -8.72
CA LYS A 70 5.67 2.46 -9.79
C LYS A 70 5.16 3.27 -10.99
N GLN A 71 3.88 3.10 -11.34
CA GLN A 71 3.26 3.74 -12.50
C GLN A 71 3.10 5.26 -12.39
N VAL A 72 3.21 5.82 -11.19
CA VAL A 72 3.04 7.26 -10.93
C VAL A 72 4.18 7.86 -10.11
N VAL A 73 5.26 7.11 -9.87
CA VAL A 73 6.38 7.60 -9.04
C VAL A 73 7.05 8.84 -9.64
N ASP A 74 7.12 8.90 -10.96
CA ASP A 74 7.73 10.02 -11.70
C ASP A 74 6.83 11.28 -11.72
N ASP A 75 5.55 11.17 -11.36
CA ASP A 75 4.63 12.31 -11.22
C ASP A 75 4.87 13.10 -9.91
N TYR A 76 5.71 12.57 -9.01
CA TYR A 76 6.00 13.16 -7.71
C TYR A 76 7.49 13.45 -7.58
N ASP A 77 7.83 14.47 -6.78
CA ASP A 77 9.23 14.67 -6.42
C ASP A 77 9.73 13.51 -5.52
N SER A 78 11.05 13.30 -5.54
CA SER A 78 11.68 12.20 -4.82
C SER A 78 11.52 12.32 -3.30
N ILE A 79 11.48 13.54 -2.75
CA ILE A 79 11.29 13.77 -1.31
C ILE A 79 9.90 13.32 -0.89
N TYR A 80 8.88 13.64 -1.67
CA TYR A 80 7.51 13.22 -1.39
C TYR A 80 7.38 11.70 -1.47
N THR A 81 7.97 11.08 -2.50
CA THR A 81 8.01 9.61 -2.65
C THR A 81 8.69 8.93 -1.46
N LEU A 82 9.87 9.40 -1.05
CA LEU A 82 10.57 8.90 0.13
C LEU A 82 9.79 9.12 1.43
N THR A 83 9.12 10.26 1.56
CA THR A 83 8.28 10.54 2.72
C THR A 83 7.18 9.50 2.89
N ILE A 84 6.48 9.13 1.81
CA ILE A 84 5.37 8.18 1.85
C ILE A 84 5.84 6.73 1.88
N ASN A 85 6.80 6.38 1.01
CA ASN A 85 7.21 4.98 0.86
C ASN A 85 8.22 4.51 1.91
N SER A 86 9.03 5.44 2.46
CA SER A 86 10.13 5.10 3.38
C SER A 86 9.91 5.64 4.80
N VAL A 87 9.75 6.94 4.96
CA VAL A 87 9.69 7.58 6.29
C VAL A 87 8.40 7.23 7.03
N PHE A 88 7.27 7.30 6.33
CA PHE A 88 5.96 7.03 6.94
C PHE A 88 5.85 5.61 7.53
N PRO A 89 6.17 4.52 6.82
CA PRO A 89 6.08 3.17 7.40
C PRO A 89 6.95 3.00 8.64
N ARG A 90 8.14 3.58 8.67
CA ARG A 90 9.04 3.51 9.84
C ARG A 90 8.47 4.27 11.04
N LYS A 91 7.95 5.48 10.83
CA LYS A 91 7.25 6.23 11.90
C LYS A 91 6.00 5.49 12.38
N LEU A 92 5.27 4.84 11.47
CA LEU A 92 4.09 4.04 11.82
C LEU A 92 4.49 2.82 12.65
N LYS A 93 5.60 2.15 12.30
CA LYS A 93 6.17 1.05 13.11
C LYS A 93 6.43 1.49 14.54
N ASP A 94 7.15 2.61 14.72
CA ASP A 94 7.50 3.11 16.05
C ASP A 94 6.25 3.44 16.87
N LEU A 95 5.25 4.09 16.26
CA LEU A 95 3.98 4.38 16.91
C LEU A 95 3.22 3.10 17.28
N CYS A 96 3.15 2.12 16.39
CA CYS A 96 2.51 0.84 16.64
C CYS A 96 3.22 0.06 17.76
N PHE A 97 4.55 0.05 17.75
CA PHE A 97 5.35 -0.59 18.80
C PHE A 97 5.06 0.01 20.19
N LEU A 98 5.14 1.33 20.32
CA LEU A 98 4.85 2.04 21.56
C LEU A 98 3.40 1.84 22.04
N SER A 99 2.47 1.67 21.12
CA SER A 99 1.05 1.47 21.40
C SER A 99 0.65 0.00 21.57
N LYS A 100 1.59 -0.95 21.44
CA LYS A 100 1.37 -2.41 21.46
C LYS A 100 0.41 -2.89 20.36
N ILE A 101 0.43 -2.24 19.22
CA ILE A 101 -0.36 -2.55 18.04
C ILE A 101 0.49 -3.39 17.08
N ARG A 102 -0.08 -4.45 16.49
CA ARG A 102 0.60 -5.20 15.42
C ARG A 102 0.52 -4.43 14.12
N LEU A 103 1.64 -4.33 13.39
CA LEU A 103 1.71 -3.70 12.07
C LEU A 103 1.91 -4.75 10.97
N ILE A 104 1.06 -4.70 9.94
CA ILE A 104 1.25 -5.42 8.69
C ILE A 104 1.50 -4.37 7.60
N HIS A 105 2.67 -4.43 6.97
CA HIS A 105 3.08 -3.48 5.94
C HIS A 105 3.22 -4.18 4.58
N PHE A 106 2.68 -3.57 3.54
CA PHE A 106 2.83 -4.06 2.17
C PHE A 106 3.98 -3.36 1.46
N SER A 107 5.00 -4.14 1.12
CA SER A 107 6.10 -3.78 0.24
C SER A 107 5.83 -4.30 -1.19
N THR A 108 6.85 -4.50 -1.98
CA THR A 108 6.77 -4.89 -3.39
C THR A 108 7.88 -5.89 -3.73
N ASP A 109 7.62 -6.75 -4.70
CA ASP A 109 8.64 -7.57 -5.36
C ASP A 109 9.61 -6.73 -6.20
N CYS A 110 9.24 -5.51 -6.58
CA CYS A 110 10.13 -4.57 -7.27
C CYS A 110 11.34 -4.09 -6.44
N VAL A 111 11.50 -4.56 -5.18
CA VAL A 111 12.76 -4.44 -4.45
C VAL A 111 13.87 -5.30 -5.10
N PHE A 112 13.49 -6.23 -5.95
CA PHE A 112 14.37 -7.06 -6.76
C PHE A 112 14.39 -6.60 -8.22
N SER A 113 15.56 -6.64 -8.84
CA SER A 113 15.74 -6.23 -10.24
C SER A 113 15.19 -7.23 -11.27
N GLY A 114 14.94 -8.46 -10.88
CA GLY A 114 14.55 -9.54 -11.78
C GLY A 114 15.73 -10.26 -12.47
N ARG A 115 16.98 -9.80 -12.31
CA ARG A 115 18.16 -10.36 -13.02
C ARG A 115 18.45 -11.79 -12.64
N LYS A 116 18.32 -12.14 -11.37
CA LYS A 116 18.58 -13.48 -10.85
C LYS A 116 17.44 -14.45 -11.20
N GLY A 117 16.19 -14.01 -11.13
CA GLY A 117 15.02 -14.86 -11.12
C GLY A 117 14.92 -15.71 -9.84
N MET A 118 13.76 -16.30 -9.57
CA MET A 118 13.53 -17.19 -8.41
C MET A 118 14.05 -16.61 -7.09
N TYR A 119 13.75 -15.33 -6.84
CA TYR A 119 14.12 -14.67 -5.59
C TYR A 119 13.35 -15.24 -4.39
N SER A 120 14.05 -15.29 -3.27
CA SER A 120 13.47 -15.58 -1.94
C SER A 120 13.56 -14.36 -1.04
N GLU A 121 12.96 -14.44 0.13
CA GLU A 121 13.01 -13.39 1.14
C GLU A 121 14.42 -13.12 1.67
N GLU A 122 15.32 -14.12 1.58
CA GLU A 122 16.71 -14.07 2.05
C GLU A 122 17.67 -13.41 1.04
N ASP A 123 17.19 -13.17 -0.18
CA ASP A 123 18.02 -12.58 -1.22
C ASP A 123 18.25 -11.08 -0.99
N ASP A 124 19.45 -10.63 -1.34
CA ASP A 124 19.80 -9.22 -1.30
C ASP A 124 18.92 -8.41 -2.25
N VAL A 125 18.42 -7.27 -1.75
CA VAL A 125 17.67 -6.30 -2.54
C VAL A 125 18.62 -5.63 -3.53
N ASP A 126 18.26 -5.64 -4.81
CA ASP A 126 19.08 -5.12 -5.91
C ASP A 126 18.34 -4.15 -6.84
N ALA A 127 17.23 -3.56 -6.38
CA ALA A 127 16.54 -2.48 -7.09
C ALA A 127 17.45 -1.27 -7.27
N THR A 128 17.35 -0.61 -8.43
CA THR A 128 18.12 0.60 -8.76
C THR A 128 17.24 1.81 -9.04
N ASP A 129 15.93 1.62 -9.19
CA ASP A 129 14.98 2.70 -9.43
C ASP A 129 14.43 3.27 -8.12
N LEU A 130 13.95 4.53 -8.19
CA LEU A 130 13.42 5.25 -7.02
C LEU A 130 12.27 4.50 -6.34
N TYR A 131 11.39 3.85 -7.11
CA TYR A 131 10.26 3.11 -6.55
C TYR A 131 10.74 1.94 -5.70
N GLY A 132 11.50 1.01 -6.28
CA GLY A 132 12.01 -0.16 -5.57
C GLY A 132 12.83 0.21 -4.34
N LEU A 133 13.77 1.16 -4.49
CA LEU A 133 14.58 1.65 -3.38
C LEU A 133 13.75 2.32 -2.28
N SER A 134 12.78 3.17 -2.64
CA SER A 134 11.93 3.83 -1.63
C SER A 134 11.07 2.84 -0.85
N LYS A 135 10.54 1.82 -1.52
CA LYS A 135 9.76 0.75 -0.88
C LYS A 135 10.63 -0.10 0.04
N TYR A 136 11.83 -0.49 -0.40
CA TYR A 136 12.78 -1.22 0.44
C TYR A 136 13.17 -0.44 1.70
N LEU A 137 13.51 0.83 1.57
CA LEU A 137 13.84 1.68 2.71
C LEU A 137 12.69 1.82 3.72
N GLY A 138 11.46 1.59 3.28
CA GLY A 138 10.27 1.61 4.12
C GLY A 138 9.90 0.27 4.73
N GLU A 139 10.56 -0.82 4.38
CA GLU A 139 10.31 -2.12 4.99
C GLU A 139 10.59 -2.11 6.48
N VAL A 140 9.75 -2.76 7.23
CA VAL A 140 9.77 -2.78 8.70
C VAL A 140 9.85 -4.23 9.20
N ASP A 141 10.57 -4.43 10.27
CA ASP A 141 10.79 -5.71 10.92
C ASP A 141 10.62 -5.57 12.45
N GLY A 142 10.57 -6.68 13.14
CA GLY A 142 10.46 -6.77 14.59
C GLY A 142 9.27 -7.60 15.05
N ASP A 143 9.19 -7.88 16.34
CA ASP A 143 8.24 -8.85 16.94
C ASP A 143 6.77 -8.52 16.67
N ASN A 144 6.43 -7.24 16.52
CA ASN A 144 5.06 -6.79 16.27
C ASN A 144 4.82 -6.36 14.81
N CYS A 145 5.77 -6.60 13.90
CA CYS A 145 5.69 -6.17 12.51
C CYS A 145 5.76 -7.36 11.55
N LEU A 146 5.06 -7.22 10.42
CA LEU A 146 5.18 -8.10 9.27
C LEU A 146 5.24 -7.26 8.00
N THR A 147 6.31 -7.39 7.23
CA THR A 147 6.38 -6.84 5.88
C THR A 147 6.08 -7.94 4.87
N ILE A 148 5.15 -7.66 3.95
CA ILE A 148 4.77 -8.57 2.86
C ILE A 148 5.22 -7.94 1.54
N ARG A 149 6.17 -8.57 0.85
CA ARG A 149 6.55 -8.25 -0.52
C ARG A 149 5.59 -8.93 -1.48
N THR A 150 4.92 -8.17 -2.34
CA THR A 150 3.92 -8.72 -3.26
C THR A 150 3.72 -7.84 -4.48
N SER A 151 3.40 -8.46 -5.61
CA SER A 151 2.73 -7.81 -6.74
C SER A 151 1.23 -7.82 -6.54
N ILE A 152 0.53 -6.86 -7.15
CA ILE A 152 -0.92 -6.72 -7.01
C ILE A 152 -1.54 -6.56 -8.39
N ILE A 153 -2.53 -7.40 -8.70
CA ILE A 153 -3.38 -7.27 -9.90
C ILE A 153 -4.83 -7.16 -9.46
N GLY A 154 -5.56 -6.18 -9.97
CA GLY A 154 -6.98 -6.06 -9.69
C GLY A 154 -7.56 -4.71 -10.10
N LYS A 155 -8.87 -4.57 -9.91
CA LYS A 155 -9.63 -3.37 -10.26
C LYS A 155 -9.30 -2.21 -9.32
N GLU A 156 -9.09 -1.04 -9.91
CA GLU A 156 -8.90 0.21 -9.16
C GLU A 156 -10.24 0.93 -8.94
N LEU A 157 -10.32 1.77 -7.90
CA LEU A 157 -11.55 2.52 -7.60
C LEU A 157 -11.70 3.77 -8.47
N ASN A 158 -10.62 4.53 -8.64
CA ASN A 158 -10.65 5.86 -9.26
C ASN A 158 -9.69 6.00 -10.44
N THR A 159 -8.63 5.22 -10.46
CA THR A 159 -7.54 5.33 -11.44
C THR A 159 -7.60 4.16 -12.40
N LYS A 160 -6.81 4.23 -13.47
CA LYS A 160 -6.70 3.18 -14.50
C LYS A 160 -5.23 2.91 -14.83
N ASN A 161 -4.37 2.92 -13.81
CA ASN A 161 -2.92 2.78 -13.97
C ASN A 161 -2.45 1.32 -13.85
N GLY A 162 -3.31 0.44 -13.31
CA GLY A 162 -2.95 -0.96 -13.06
C GLY A 162 -3.02 -1.84 -14.30
N LEU A 163 -2.31 -2.96 -14.25
CA LEU A 163 -2.24 -3.96 -15.34
C LEU A 163 -3.63 -4.44 -15.78
N PHE A 164 -4.55 -4.63 -14.84
CA PHE A 164 -5.92 -5.09 -15.15
C PHE A 164 -6.67 -4.07 -16.00
N GLU A 165 -6.62 -2.79 -15.67
CA GLU A 165 -7.27 -1.72 -16.41
C GLU A 165 -6.62 -1.52 -17.79
N TRP A 166 -5.28 -1.62 -17.85
CA TRP A 166 -4.54 -1.61 -19.12
C TRP A 166 -5.00 -2.76 -20.04
N PHE A 167 -5.10 -3.97 -19.50
CA PHE A 167 -5.57 -5.13 -20.26
C PHE A 167 -6.97 -4.90 -20.84
N LEU A 168 -7.92 -4.42 -20.01
CA LEU A 168 -9.28 -4.13 -20.46
C LEU A 168 -9.34 -3.01 -21.51
N SER A 169 -8.43 -2.05 -21.46
CA SER A 169 -8.39 -0.95 -22.46
C SER A 169 -7.90 -1.40 -23.83
N ASN A 170 -7.27 -2.57 -23.93
CA ASN A 170 -6.78 -3.19 -25.16
C ASN A 170 -7.73 -4.29 -25.68
N ASP A 171 -8.99 -4.34 -25.22
CA ASP A 171 -9.97 -5.30 -25.69
C ASP A 171 -10.21 -5.15 -27.21
N GLY A 172 -10.10 -6.27 -27.94
CA GLY A 172 -10.17 -6.30 -29.40
C GLY A 172 -8.89 -5.84 -30.11
N GLY A 173 -7.83 -5.45 -29.42
CA GLY A 173 -6.53 -5.07 -29.93
C GLY A 173 -5.48 -6.19 -29.87
N ALA A 174 -4.28 -5.90 -30.39
CA ALA A 174 -3.10 -6.75 -30.25
C ALA A 174 -2.14 -6.11 -29.24
N VAL A 175 -1.62 -6.91 -28.33
CA VAL A 175 -0.59 -6.48 -27.36
C VAL A 175 0.60 -7.43 -27.40
N GLU A 176 1.79 -6.88 -27.17
CA GLU A 176 2.99 -7.69 -26.97
C GLU A 176 3.07 -8.17 -25.52
N GLY A 177 3.44 -9.43 -25.31
CA GLY A 177 3.61 -10.03 -23.99
C GLY A 177 4.94 -10.74 -23.87
N TYR A 178 5.36 -10.99 -22.64
CA TYR A 178 6.57 -11.75 -22.33
C TYR A 178 6.25 -13.24 -22.29
N THR A 179 6.97 -14.04 -23.06
CA THR A 179 6.77 -15.51 -23.09
C THR A 179 7.30 -16.23 -21.86
N ASN A 180 8.23 -15.60 -21.15
CA ASN A 180 8.93 -16.17 -19.99
C ASN A 180 8.46 -15.60 -18.65
N ALA A 181 7.41 -14.77 -18.63
CA ALA A 181 6.79 -14.31 -17.39
C ALA A 181 5.83 -15.40 -16.90
N ILE A 182 6.16 -16.03 -15.78
CA ILE A 182 5.36 -17.06 -15.10
C ILE A 182 4.85 -16.47 -13.81
#